data_59c33f2991f0e7935f855a24a17cfbe7
#
_entry.id   59c33f2991f0e7935f855a24a17cfbe7
#
_cell.length_a   1.000
_cell.length_b   1.000
_cell.length_c   1.000
_cell.angle_alpha   90.00
_cell.angle_beta   90.00
_cell.angle_gamma   90.00
#
_symmetry.space_group_name_H-M   'P 1'
#
loop_
_entity.id
_entity.type
_entity.pdbx_description
1 polymer ?
#
loop_
_entity_poly.entity_id
_entity_poly.type
_entity_poly.pdbx_seq_one_letter_code
_entity_poly.pdbx_strand_id
1 'polypeptide(L)'
;MISTFFHAFFYNPIYNALVALVVLVPGSDVGIAVILVTIGIRLLLLPFSLSAARTQRAMKVLEPKIKELKEKHKGDKEKEALETLALYRESRVNPFASILTVFIQIPVLLALYWVFYNEPFSTINTALLYSFTPIPHTISLQFLGIISVASKSIVLAVLAGLSQFLQAHMALSGTMKTSDTKSMQNDFQRIMGMQLKYVFPFIIAVISYTTSGAIALYFITTNLAGSLQEWHVRSTINKEISE
;
A
#
# COMPACT_ATOMS: atom_id res chain seq x y z
N MET A 1 -21.44 -10.10 -12.41
CA MET A 1 -21.47 -9.74 -10.98
C MET A 1 -20.15 -9.16 -10.47
N ILE A 2 -19.01 -9.85 -10.52
CA ILE A 2 -17.70 -9.30 -10.03
C ILE A 2 -17.30 -8.04 -10.80
N SER A 3 -17.43 -8.05 -12.12
CA SER A 3 -17.17 -6.90 -12.98
C SER A 3 -18.05 -5.69 -12.63
N THR A 4 -19.35 -5.89 -12.45
CA THR A 4 -20.30 -4.81 -12.09
C THR A 4 -20.00 -4.21 -10.71
N PHE A 5 -19.67 -5.03 -9.73
CA PHE A 5 -19.27 -4.58 -8.41
C PHE A 5 -17.97 -3.77 -8.46
N PHE A 6 -16.96 -4.27 -9.17
CA PHE A 6 -15.68 -3.58 -9.32
C PHE A 6 -15.84 -2.21 -9.99
N HIS A 7 -16.64 -2.14 -11.06
CA HIS A 7 -16.94 -0.86 -11.73
C HIS A 7 -17.68 0.11 -10.80
N ALA A 8 -18.70 -0.34 -10.09
CA ALA A 8 -19.50 0.52 -9.23
C ALA A 8 -18.74 1.08 -8.03
N PHE A 9 -17.86 0.27 -7.40
CA PHE A 9 -17.23 0.63 -6.13
C PHE A 9 -15.80 1.12 -6.25
N PHE A 10 -15.10 0.82 -7.35
CA PHE A 10 -13.69 1.21 -7.52
C PHE A 10 -13.46 2.00 -8.81
N TYR A 11 -13.82 1.45 -9.96
CA TYR A 11 -13.48 2.05 -11.25
C TYR A 11 -14.16 3.41 -11.46
N ASN A 12 -15.50 3.46 -11.43
CA ASN A 12 -16.25 4.68 -11.68
C ASN A 12 -15.98 5.76 -10.60
N PRO A 13 -15.95 5.47 -9.28
CA PRO A 13 -15.61 6.47 -8.29
C PRO A 13 -14.21 7.06 -8.48
N ILE A 14 -13.21 6.21 -8.77
CA ILE A 14 -11.84 6.67 -8.99
C ILE A 14 -11.73 7.50 -10.27
N TYR A 15 -12.36 7.07 -11.36
CA TYR A 15 -12.39 7.83 -12.60
C TYR A 15 -13.04 9.21 -12.40
N ASN A 16 -14.20 9.28 -11.78
CA ASN A 16 -14.90 10.54 -11.50
C ASN A 16 -14.12 11.44 -10.55
N ALA A 17 -13.49 10.89 -9.53
CA ALA A 17 -12.63 11.65 -8.61
C ALA A 17 -11.41 12.23 -9.35
N LEU A 18 -10.78 11.47 -10.25
CA LEU A 18 -9.67 11.96 -11.06
C LEU A 18 -10.14 13.11 -11.98
N VAL A 19 -11.23 12.93 -12.72
CA VAL A 19 -11.78 13.97 -13.62
C VAL A 19 -12.15 15.23 -12.86
N ALA A 20 -12.84 15.09 -11.72
CA ALA A 20 -13.22 16.23 -10.88
C ALA A 20 -11.98 16.98 -10.34
N LEU A 21 -10.95 16.25 -9.91
CA LEU A 21 -9.72 16.87 -9.43
C LEU A 21 -8.92 17.55 -10.54
N VAL A 22 -8.91 17.02 -11.75
CA VAL A 22 -8.30 17.71 -12.91
C VAL A 22 -8.91 19.10 -13.14
N VAL A 23 -10.22 19.26 -12.89
CA VAL A 23 -10.87 20.59 -12.98
C VAL A 23 -10.41 21.53 -11.86
N LEU A 24 -10.18 21.00 -10.66
CA LEU A 24 -9.84 21.79 -9.47
C LEU A 24 -8.35 22.15 -9.38
N VAL A 25 -7.50 21.36 -10.01
CA VAL A 25 -6.04 21.52 -9.93
C VAL A 25 -5.57 22.62 -10.90
N PRO A 26 -4.68 23.54 -10.47
CA PRO A 26 -4.08 24.53 -11.36
C PRO A 26 -3.40 23.86 -12.55
N GLY A 27 -3.68 24.39 -13.76
CA GLY A 27 -3.14 23.84 -14.99
C GLY A 27 -3.74 22.51 -15.45
N SER A 28 -4.81 22.04 -14.80
CA SER A 28 -5.50 20.77 -15.11
C SER A 28 -4.53 19.57 -15.18
N ASP A 29 -3.58 19.53 -14.26
CA ASP A 29 -2.49 18.54 -14.20
C ASP A 29 -3.00 17.19 -13.68
N VAL A 30 -3.01 16.18 -14.55
CA VAL A 30 -3.45 14.82 -14.24
C VAL A 30 -2.53 14.17 -13.21
N GLY A 31 -1.23 14.47 -13.19
CA GLY A 31 -0.30 13.92 -12.21
C GLY A 31 -0.60 14.41 -10.79
N ILE A 32 -0.91 15.70 -10.62
CA ILE A 32 -1.35 16.23 -9.33
C ILE A 32 -2.70 15.61 -8.93
N ALA A 33 -3.63 15.45 -9.86
CA ALA A 33 -4.91 14.79 -9.61
C ALA A 33 -4.71 13.34 -9.10
N VAL A 34 -3.79 12.58 -9.69
CA VAL A 34 -3.42 11.22 -9.22
C VAL A 34 -2.90 11.24 -7.79
N ILE A 35 -2.02 12.18 -7.46
CA ILE A 35 -1.50 12.33 -6.10
C ILE A 35 -2.64 12.62 -5.12
N LEU A 36 -3.52 13.56 -5.44
CA LEU A 36 -4.64 13.95 -4.58
C LEU A 36 -5.66 12.83 -4.40
N VAL A 37 -6.05 12.12 -5.48
CA VAL A 37 -6.92 10.93 -5.37
C VAL A 37 -6.27 9.88 -4.48
N THR A 38 -4.97 9.61 -4.67
CA THR A 38 -4.24 8.64 -3.86
C THR A 38 -4.23 9.01 -2.39
N ILE A 39 -3.98 10.28 -2.08
CA ILE A 39 -4.03 10.79 -0.70
C ILE A 39 -5.45 10.67 -0.14
N GLY A 40 -6.47 11.05 -0.92
CA GLY A 40 -7.88 10.92 -0.52
C GLY A 40 -8.27 9.48 -0.17
N ILE A 41 -7.90 8.52 -1.02
CA ILE A 41 -8.10 7.09 -0.76
C ILE A 41 -7.33 6.64 0.49
N ARG A 42 -6.10 7.09 0.67
CA ARG A 42 -5.29 6.78 1.84
C ARG A 42 -5.89 7.33 3.14
N LEU A 43 -6.44 8.55 3.11
CA LEU A 43 -7.13 9.13 4.25
C LEU A 43 -8.41 8.37 4.60
N LEU A 44 -9.18 7.95 3.58
CA LEU A 44 -10.38 7.14 3.75
C LEU A 44 -10.05 5.77 4.37
N LEU A 45 -8.94 5.19 3.98
CA LEU A 45 -8.46 3.90 4.49
C LEU A 45 -7.59 4.02 5.76
N LEU A 46 -7.32 5.24 6.23
CA LEU A 46 -6.43 5.50 7.37
C LEU A 46 -6.79 4.71 8.64
N PRO A 47 -8.08 4.64 9.09
CA PRO A 47 -8.42 3.89 10.30
C PRO A 47 -8.08 2.39 10.18
N PHE A 48 -8.29 1.80 9.00
CA PHE A 48 -7.96 0.39 8.75
C PHE A 48 -6.43 0.17 8.72
N SER A 49 -5.71 1.04 8.05
CA SER A 49 -4.26 0.94 7.91
C SER A 49 -3.52 1.22 9.22
N LEU A 50 -4.01 2.13 10.08
CA LEU A 50 -3.48 2.34 11.43
C LEU A 50 -3.71 1.11 12.32
N SER A 51 -4.91 0.52 12.26
CA SER A 51 -5.21 -0.72 12.98
C SER A 51 -4.28 -1.86 12.56
N ALA A 52 -4.03 -2.01 11.27
CA ALA A 52 -3.09 -3.01 10.73
C ALA A 52 -1.65 -2.76 11.19
N ALA A 53 -1.17 -1.51 11.16
CA ALA A 53 0.17 -1.15 11.61
C ALA A 53 0.37 -1.40 13.12
N ARG A 54 -0.62 -1.04 13.95
CA ARG A 54 -0.60 -1.34 15.39
C ARG A 54 -0.57 -2.84 15.65
N THR A 55 -1.43 -3.59 14.97
CA THR A 55 -1.46 -5.05 15.04
C THR A 55 -0.11 -5.67 14.68
N GLN A 56 0.49 -5.24 13.58
CA GLN A 56 1.79 -5.74 13.14
C GLN A 56 2.89 -5.50 14.18
N ARG A 57 2.84 -4.37 14.89
CA ARG A 57 3.78 -4.08 15.97
C ARG A 57 3.51 -4.90 17.22
N ALA A 58 2.24 -5.04 17.61
CA ALA A 58 1.88 -5.89 18.75
C ALA A 58 2.32 -7.35 18.51
N MET A 59 2.16 -7.85 17.27
CA MET A 59 2.69 -9.17 16.90
C MET A 59 4.21 -9.27 17.06
N LYS A 60 4.97 -8.22 16.77
CA LYS A 60 6.43 -8.18 16.99
C LYS A 60 6.80 -8.27 18.48
N VAL A 61 6.05 -7.58 19.33
CA VAL A 61 6.25 -7.65 20.80
C VAL A 61 5.97 -9.06 21.33
N LEU A 62 5.01 -9.76 20.72
CA LEU A 62 4.65 -11.14 21.08
C LEU A 62 5.60 -12.21 20.51
N GLU A 63 6.45 -11.86 19.55
CA GLU A 63 7.35 -12.81 18.87
C GLU A 63 8.19 -13.68 19.83
N PRO A 64 8.83 -13.15 20.90
CA PRO A 64 9.56 -13.98 21.85
C PRO A 64 8.67 -15.00 22.56
N LYS A 65 7.47 -14.61 23.00
CA LYS A 65 6.50 -15.52 23.64
C LYS A 65 6.02 -16.61 22.68
N ILE A 66 5.81 -16.26 21.41
CA ILE A 66 5.45 -17.23 20.37
C ILE A 66 6.58 -18.24 20.14
N LYS A 67 7.85 -17.81 20.20
CA LYS A 67 9.00 -18.71 20.11
C LYS A 67 9.05 -19.68 21.27
N GLU A 68 8.86 -19.22 22.50
CA GLU A 68 8.77 -20.08 23.69
C GLU A 68 7.65 -21.12 23.57
N LEU A 69 6.45 -20.70 23.12
CA LEU A 69 5.33 -21.62 22.87
C LEU A 69 5.67 -22.69 21.83
N LYS A 70 6.35 -22.30 20.75
CA LYS A 70 6.78 -23.23 19.69
C LYS A 70 7.82 -24.23 20.18
N GLU A 71 8.75 -23.79 21.02
CA GLU A 71 9.74 -24.68 21.63
C GLU A 71 9.08 -25.66 22.61
N LYS A 72 8.13 -25.18 23.43
CA LYS A 72 7.40 -25.99 24.41
C LYS A 72 6.53 -27.08 23.75
N HIS A 73 5.94 -26.79 22.57
CA HIS A 73 5.06 -27.72 21.86
C HIS A 73 5.70 -28.31 20.58
N LYS A 74 7.03 -28.39 20.56
CA LYS A 74 7.80 -28.91 19.43
C LYS A 74 7.37 -30.36 19.12
N GLY A 75 6.76 -30.54 17.95
CA GLY A 75 6.22 -31.84 17.49
C GLY A 75 4.69 -31.92 17.47
N ASP A 76 3.98 -31.03 18.16
CA ASP A 76 2.51 -30.96 18.18
C ASP A 76 2.05 -29.61 17.54
N LYS A 77 1.96 -29.62 16.20
CA LYS A 77 1.58 -28.43 15.42
C LYS A 77 0.17 -27.91 15.72
N GLU A 78 -0.73 -28.80 16.12
CA GLU A 78 -2.11 -28.43 16.43
C GLU A 78 -2.15 -27.63 17.73
N LYS A 79 -1.46 -28.10 18.75
CA LYS A 79 -1.36 -27.45 20.05
C LYS A 79 -0.58 -26.13 19.97
N GLU A 80 0.51 -26.10 19.17
CA GLU A 80 1.25 -24.87 18.85
C GLU A 80 0.35 -23.80 18.22
N ALA A 81 -0.49 -24.18 17.24
CA ALA A 81 -1.40 -23.27 16.57
C ALA A 81 -2.50 -22.76 17.52
N LEU A 82 -3.10 -23.64 18.32
CA LEU A 82 -4.16 -23.27 19.27
C LEU A 82 -3.63 -22.32 20.36
N GLU A 83 -2.46 -22.61 20.96
CA GLU A 83 -1.90 -21.74 21.99
C GLU A 83 -1.41 -20.42 21.42
N THR A 84 -0.86 -20.40 20.20
CA THR A 84 -0.52 -19.14 19.51
C THR A 84 -1.76 -18.28 19.25
N LEU A 85 -2.86 -18.90 18.83
CA LEU A 85 -4.12 -18.19 18.63
C LEU A 85 -4.72 -17.68 19.95
N ALA A 86 -4.60 -18.47 21.03
CA ALA A 86 -5.00 -18.05 22.38
C ALA A 86 -4.20 -16.84 22.85
N LEU A 87 -2.88 -16.84 22.65
CA LEU A 87 -1.99 -15.71 22.97
C LEU A 87 -2.37 -14.43 22.20
N TYR A 88 -2.71 -14.54 20.91
CA TYR A 88 -3.19 -13.40 20.13
C TYR A 88 -4.51 -12.85 20.67
N ARG A 89 -5.45 -13.73 21.05
CA ARG A 89 -6.75 -13.32 21.65
C ARG A 89 -6.56 -12.65 23.01
N GLU A 90 -5.73 -13.22 23.87
CA GLU A 90 -5.43 -12.66 25.20
C GLU A 90 -4.77 -11.28 25.08
N SER A 91 -3.87 -11.12 24.10
CA SER A 91 -3.20 -9.85 23.80
C SER A 91 -4.04 -8.87 23.00
N ARG A 92 -5.31 -9.21 22.66
CA ARG A 92 -6.22 -8.42 21.82
C ARG A 92 -5.65 -8.05 20.44
N VAL A 93 -4.83 -8.91 19.88
CA VAL A 93 -4.16 -8.72 18.59
C VAL A 93 -4.88 -9.53 17.52
N ASN A 94 -5.33 -8.88 16.45
CA ASN A 94 -5.97 -9.55 15.32
C ASN A 94 -4.97 -9.72 14.17
N PRO A 95 -4.39 -10.93 13.95
CA PRO A 95 -3.39 -11.15 12.89
C PRO A 95 -3.92 -10.92 11.47
N PHE A 96 -5.23 -10.96 11.29
CA PHE A 96 -5.86 -10.76 9.98
C PHE A 96 -6.00 -9.29 9.56
N ALA A 97 -5.79 -8.33 10.48
CA ALA A 97 -5.92 -6.90 10.17
C ALA A 97 -4.94 -6.43 9.07
N SER A 98 -3.72 -6.95 9.05
CA SER A 98 -2.73 -6.64 8.02
C SER A 98 -3.10 -7.22 6.65
N ILE A 99 -3.69 -8.39 6.61
CA ILE A 99 -4.15 -9.04 5.39
C ILE A 99 -5.30 -8.23 4.75
N LEU A 100 -6.23 -7.73 5.55
CA LEU A 100 -7.34 -6.91 5.08
C LEU A 100 -6.87 -5.66 4.33
N THR A 101 -5.81 -5.01 4.80
CA THR A 101 -5.24 -3.83 4.14
C THR A 101 -4.75 -4.15 2.72
N VAL A 102 -4.10 -5.30 2.53
CA VAL A 102 -3.65 -5.75 1.20
C VAL A 102 -4.85 -6.04 0.29
N PHE A 103 -5.89 -6.70 0.80
CA PHE A 103 -7.10 -7.01 0.03
C PHE A 103 -7.84 -5.75 -0.44
N ILE A 104 -7.85 -4.68 0.35
CA ILE A 104 -8.47 -3.40 -0.06
C ILE A 104 -7.58 -2.67 -1.08
N GLN A 105 -6.26 -2.79 -0.95
CA GLN A 105 -5.30 -2.09 -1.81
C GLN A 105 -5.28 -2.63 -3.24
N ILE A 106 -5.45 -3.95 -3.43
CA ILE A 106 -5.41 -4.58 -4.76
C ILE A 106 -6.51 -4.02 -5.70
N PRO A 107 -7.80 -3.95 -5.31
CA PRO A 107 -8.83 -3.36 -6.16
C PRO A 107 -8.58 -1.89 -6.52
N VAL A 108 -8.03 -1.09 -5.61
CA VAL A 108 -7.69 0.32 -5.86
C VAL A 108 -6.59 0.41 -6.93
N LEU A 109 -5.52 -0.38 -6.79
CA LEU A 109 -4.45 -0.43 -7.78
C LEU A 109 -4.96 -0.86 -9.15
N LEU A 110 -5.78 -1.92 -9.20
CA LEU A 110 -6.37 -2.42 -10.45
C LEU A 110 -7.30 -1.39 -11.09
N ALA A 111 -8.09 -0.67 -10.30
CA ALA A 111 -8.97 0.37 -10.81
C ALA A 111 -8.17 1.51 -11.44
N LEU A 112 -7.13 2.02 -10.78
CA LEU A 112 -6.23 3.02 -11.36
C LEU A 112 -5.54 2.51 -12.62
N TYR A 113 -5.04 1.27 -12.60
CA TYR A 113 -4.42 0.67 -13.78
C TYR A 113 -5.39 0.65 -14.97
N TRP A 114 -6.60 0.11 -14.77
CA TRP A 114 -7.60 0.02 -15.83
C TRP A 114 -8.13 1.39 -16.29
N VAL A 115 -8.24 2.37 -15.38
CA VAL A 115 -8.58 3.74 -15.72
C VAL A 115 -7.54 4.32 -16.68
N PHE A 116 -6.26 4.24 -16.38
CA PHE A 116 -5.20 4.77 -17.26
C PHE A 116 -4.96 3.92 -18.51
N TYR A 117 -5.35 2.65 -18.50
CA TYR A 117 -5.24 1.78 -19.66
C TYR A 117 -6.38 1.96 -20.66
N ASN A 118 -7.63 2.09 -20.17
CA ASN A 118 -8.83 2.15 -21.02
C ASN A 118 -9.25 3.58 -21.36
N GLU A 119 -8.98 4.54 -20.47
CA GLU A 119 -9.46 5.92 -20.59
C GLU A 119 -8.26 6.86 -20.81
N PRO A 120 -7.88 7.10 -22.07
CA PRO A 120 -6.86 8.11 -22.35
C PRO A 120 -7.38 9.49 -21.92
N PHE A 121 -6.73 10.10 -20.92
CA PHE A 121 -7.13 11.43 -20.41
C PHE A 121 -6.98 12.57 -21.45
N SER A 122 -6.58 12.27 -22.66
CA SER A 122 -6.67 13.21 -23.80
C SER A 122 -8.12 13.48 -24.21
N THR A 123 -9.02 12.53 -23.95
CA THR A 123 -10.47 12.64 -24.21
C THR A 123 -11.23 12.06 -23.02
N ILE A 124 -12.17 12.83 -22.46
CA ILE A 124 -12.97 12.37 -21.33
C ILE A 124 -14.13 11.52 -21.80
N ASN A 125 -14.25 10.32 -21.26
CA ASN A 125 -15.39 9.44 -21.48
C ASN A 125 -16.59 9.89 -20.64
N THR A 126 -17.44 10.73 -21.24
CA THR A 126 -18.60 11.32 -20.55
C THR A 126 -19.65 10.29 -20.14
N ALA A 127 -19.68 9.11 -20.77
CA ALA A 127 -20.64 8.04 -20.41
C ALA A 127 -20.34 7.42 -19.02
N LEU A 128 -19.11 7.59 -18.52
CA LEU A 128 -18.71 7.10 -17.19
C LEU A 128 -18.85 8.17 -16.09
N LEU A 129 -19.13 9.43 -16.48
CA LEU A 129 -19.23 10.50 -15.50
C LEU A 129 -20.55 10.45 -14.73
N TYR A 130 -20.46 10.77 -13.44
CA TYR A 130 -21.64 11.08 -12.66
C TYR A 130 -22.22 12.43 -13.08
N SER A 131 -23.52 12.63 -12.93
CA SER A 131 -24.21 13.85 -13.32
C SER A 131 -23.67 15.13 -12.67
N PHE A 132 -23.01 14.99 -11.52
CA PHE A 132 -22.41 16.08 -10.77
C PHE A 132 -20.90 16.28 -11.05
N THR A 133 -20.27 15.39 -11.83
CA THR A 133 -18.84 15.49 -12.10
C THR A 133 -18.59 16.56 -13.19
N PRO A 134 -17.81 17.61 -12.90
CA PRO A 134 -17.52 18.64 -13.89
C PRO A 134 -16.59 18.09 -14.99
N ILE A 135 -16.79 18.60 -16.22
CA ILE A 135 -15.95 18.25 -17.37
C ILE A 135 -14.83 19.28 -17.51
N PRO A 136 -13.54 18.87 -17.51
CA PRO A 136 -12.43 19.79 -17.69
C PRO A 136 -12.41 20.37 -19.10
N HIS A 137 -12.17 21.68 -19.22
CA HIS A 137 -11.99 22.36 -20.52
C HIS A 137 -10.61 22.10 -21.14
N THR A 138 -9.61 21.90 -20.28
CA THR A 138 -8.23 21.59 -20.65
C THR A 138 -7.72 20.44 -19.79
N ILE A 139 -6.78 19.68 -20.32
CA ILE A 139 -6.15 18.56 -19.59
C ILE A 139 -4.66 18.59 -19.89
N SER A 140 -3.85 18.64 -18.85
CA SER A 140 -2.40 18.52 -18.95
C SER A 140 -1.96 17.11 -18.53
N LEU A 141 -1.38 16.38 -19.44
CA LEU A 141 -0.74 15.09 -19.19
C LEU A 141 0.74 15.26 -18.74
N GLN A 142 1.19 16.50 -18.56
CA GLN A 142 2.54 16.84 -18.10
C GLN A 142 2.51 17.15 -16.61
N PHE A 143 3.02 16.24 -15.80
CA PHE A 143 3.18 16.45 -14.35
C PHE A 143 4.17 17.58 -14.09
N LEU A 144 3.70 18.63 -13.44
CA LEU A 144 4.43 19.89 -13.18
C LEU A 144 5.03 20.53 -14.46
N GLY A 145 4.46 20.23 -15.63
CA GLY A 145 4.97 20.71 -16.91
C GLY A 145 6.27 20.02 -17.37
N ILE A 146 6.74 18.99 -16.69
CA ILE A 146 8.07 18.40 -16.91
C ILE A 146 7.98 16.96 -17.42
N ILE A 147 7.18 16.10 -16.77
CA ILE A 147 7.17 14.66 -17.01
C ILE A 147 5.79 14.20 -17.46
N SER A 148 5.70 13.55 -18.63
CA SER A 148 4.43 12.98 -19.10
C SER A 148 3.99 11.82 -18.17
N VAL A 149 2.75 11.93 -17.68
CA VAL A 149 2.12 10.86 -16.87
C VAL A 149 1.47 9.76 -17.72
N ALA A 150 1.18 10.07 -18.98
CA ALA A 150 0.62 9.10 -19.92
C ALA A 150 1.66 8.15 -20.50
N SER A 151 2.93 8.56 -20.54
CA SER A 151 4.02 7.78 -21.11
C SER A 151 4.88 7.10 -20.03
N LYS A 152 5.73 6.19 -20.47
CA LYS A 152 6.73 5.54 -19.62
C LYS A 152 7.78 6.56 -19.17
N SER A 153 8.11 6.57 -17.89
CA SER A 153 9.13 7.44 -17.31
C SER A 153 10.08 6.63 -16.44
N ILE A 154 11.34 6.56 -16.84
CA ILE A 154 12.38 5.87 -16.05
C ILE A 154 12.62 6.60 -14.72
N VAL A 155 12.54 7.94 -14.71
CA VAL A 155 12.74 8.74 -13.51
C VAL A 155 11.67 8.42 -12.46
N LEU A 156 10.38 8.44 -12.85
CA LEU A 156 9.30 8.10 -11.96
C LEU A 156 9.34 6.63 -11.52
N ALA A 157 9.73 5.72 -12.41
CA ALA A 157 9.88 4.31 -12.09
C ALA A 157 10.96 4.05 -11.03
N VAL A 158 12.11 4.71 -11.17
CA VAL A 158 13.20 4.63 -10.17
C VAL A 158 12.74 5.21 -8.83
N LEU A 159 12.08 6.37 -8.84
CA LEU A 159 11.52 6.98 -7.63
C LEU A 159 10.46 6.09 -6.96
N ALA A 160 9.62 5.39 -7.74
CA ALA A 160 8.66 4.42 -7.22
C ALA A 160 9.36 3.25 -6.52
N GLY A 161 10.41 2.69 -7.14
CA GLY A 161 11.23 1.65 -6.52
C GLY A 161 11.92 2.10 -5.24
N LEU A 162 12.52 3.30 -5.25
CA LEU A 162 13.19 3.87 -4.07
C LEU A 162 12.19 4.15 -2.93
N SER A 163 11.03 4.71 -3.24
CA SER A 163 9.98 4.94 -2.24
C SER A 163 9.46 3.64 -1.64
N GLN A 164 9.32 2.58 -2.45
CA GLN A 164 8.96 1.25 -1.99
C GLN A 164 10.02 0.64 -1.07
N PHE A 165 11.30 0.81 -1.43
CA PHE A 165 12.41 0.36 -0.59
C PHE A 165 12.40 1.07 0.77
N LEU A 166 12.20 2.40 0.78
CA LEU A 166 12.10 3.19 2.00
C LEU A 166 10.96 2.70 2.89
N GLN A 167 9.77 2.52 2.33
CA GLN A 167 8.61 2.01 3.05
C GLN A 167 8.86 0.61 3.62
N ALA A 168 9.38 -0.32 2.81
CA ALA A 168 9.70 -1.68 3.25
C ALA A 168 10.77 -1.68 4.35
N HIS A 169 11.80 -0.84 4.21
CA HIS A 169 12.83 -0.69 5.22
C HIS A 169 12.24 -0.20 6.55
N MET A 170 11.38 0.80 6.52
CA MET A 170 10.70 1.30 7.72
C MET A 170 9.77 0.23 8.32
N ALA A 171 8.94 -0.42 7.53
CA ALA A 171 8.01 -1.44 8.01
C ALA A 171 8.72 -2.66 8.63
N LEU A 172 9.85 -3.08 8.09
CA LEU A 172 10.61 -4.26 8.52
C LEU A 172 11.69 -3.95 9.57
N SER A 173 12.03 -2.67 9.80
CA SER A 173 13.05 -2.34 10.80
C SER A 173 12.57 -2.72 12.20
N GLY A 174 13.37 -3.55 12.87
CA GLY A 174 13.06 -4.17 14.17
C GLY A 174 12.59 -5.64 14.10
N THR A 175 12.30 -6.18 12.89
CA THR A 175 11.95 -7.62 12.73
C THR A 175 13.15 -8.51 12.46
N MET A 176 14.30 -7.97 12.07
CA MET A 176 15.48 -8.74 11.67
C MET A 176 16.50 -8.99 12.81
N LYS A 177 16.09 -9.02 14.08
CA LYS A 177 16.93 -9.63 15.10
C LYS A 177 16.76 -11.14 14.97
N THR A 178 17.52 -11.75 14.09
CA THR A 178 17.66 -13.20 13.97
C THR A 178 18.22 -13.72 15.27
N SER A 179 17.44 -14.55 15.99
CA SER A 179 18.03 -15.47 16.97
C SER A 179 18.90 -16.47 16.20
N ASP A 180 20.11 -16.74 16.69
CA ASP A 180 21.12 -17.64 16.10
C ASP A 180 20.68 -19.12 15.97
N THR A 181 19.45 -19.45 16.30
CA THR A 181 18.91 -20.80 16.13
C THR A 181 18.55 -21.04 14.67
N LYS A 182 19.33 -21.87 13.99
CA LYS A 182 19.05 -22.41 12.65
C LYS A 182 17.75 -23.23 12.71
N SER A 183 16.63 -22.61 12.34
CA SER A 183 15.37 -23.30 12.12
C SER A 183 14.85 -22.93 10.72
N MET A 184 14.32 -23.89 10.01
CA MET A 184 13.76 -23.71 8.66
C MET A 184 12.74 -22.56 8.61
N GLN A 185 12.07 -22.28 9.71
CA GLN A 185 11.09 -21.23 9.87
C GLN A 185 11.72 -19.83 9.98
N ASN A 186 12.88 -19.74 10.64
CA ASN A 186 13.67 -18.50 10.72
C ASN A 186 14.27 -18.15 9.34
N ASP A 187 14.69 -19.16 8.59
CA ASP A 187 15.19 -18.99 7.23
C ASP A 187 14.08 -18.52 6.29
N PHE A 188 12.87 -19.06 6.41
CA PHE A 188 11.71 -18.61 5.63
C PHE A 188 11.33 -17.15 5.93
N GLN A 189 11.27 -16.75 7.21
CA GLN A 189 10.99 -15.35 7.58
C GLN A 189 12.08 -14.41 7.09
N ARG A 190 13.34 -14.82 7.16
CA ARG A 190 14.48 -14.07 6.64
C ARG A 190 14.42 -13.89 5.13
N ILE A 191 14.13 -14.96 4.39
CA ILE A 191 14.00 -14.94 2.93
C ILE A 191 12.83 -14.04 2.53
N MET A 192 11.66 -14.18 3.18
CA MET A 192 10.50 -13.33 2.94
C MET A 192 10.77 -11.86 3.24
N GLY A 193 11.45 -11.56 4.34
CA GLY A 193 11.87 -10.20 4.69
C GLY A 193 12.84 -9.61 3.66
N MET A 194 13.79 -10.40 3.15
CA MET A 194 14.68 -9.96 2.07
C MET A 194 13.93 -9.73 0.75
N GLN A 195 12.98 -10.60 0.40
CA GLN A 195 12.15 -10.42 -0.79
C GLN A 195 11.34 -9.12 -0.72
N LEU A 196 10.67 -8.86 0.39
CA LEU A 196 9.90 -7.63 0.58
C LEU A 196 10.78 -6.38 0.55
N LYS A 197 12.01 -6.47 1.06
CA LYS A 197 12.92 -5.33 1.15
C LYS A 197 13.65 -5.02 -0.16
N TYR A 198 14.01 -6.03 -0.96
CA TYR A 198 14.86 -5.85 -2.15
C TYR A 198 14.18 -6.24 -3.45
N VAL A 199 13.46 -7.37 -3.49
CA VAL A 199 12.82 -7.85 -4.71
C VAL A 199 11.56 -7.03 -5.04
N PHE A 200 10.72 -6.73 -4.04
CA PHE A 200 9.49 -5.96 -4.23
C PHE A 200 9.73 -4.55 -4.78
N PRO A 201 10.69 -3.76 -4.27
CA PRO A 201 11.03 -2.46 -4.86
C PRO A 201 11.44 -2.54 -6.32
N PHE A 202 12.19 -3.57 -6.69
CA PHE A 202 12.56 -3.81 -8.07
C PHE A 202 11.34 -4.13 -8.95
N ILE A 203 10.44 -5.00 -8.49
CA ILE A 203 9.18 -5.32 -9.18
C ILE A 203 8.34 -4.06 -9.37
N ILE A 204 8.19 -3.21 -8.34
CA ILE A 204 7.45 -1.96 -8.43
C ILE A 204 8.08 -1.00 -9.43
N ALA A 205 9.41 -0.89 -9.47
CA ALA A 205 10.10 -0.09 -10.48
C ALA A 205 9.81 -0.59 -11.90
N VAL A 206 9.87 -1.91 -12.13
CA VAL A 206 9.57 -2.54 -13.43
C VAL A 206 8.10 -2.31 -13.82
N ILE A 207 7.15 -2.54 -12.93
CA ILE A 207 5.73 -2.29 -13.19
C ILE A 207 5.51 -0.81 -13.53
N SER A 208 6.07 0.11 -12.73
CA SER A 208 5.97 1.56 -12.97
C SER A 208 6.55 1.97 -14.32
N TYR A 209 7.65 1.37 -14.73
CA TYR A 209 8.27 1.64 -16.03
C TYR A 209 7.45 1.07 -17.20
N THR A 210 6.92 -0.15 -17.05
CA THR A 210 6.19 -0.82 -18.14
C THR A 210 4.78 -0.28 -18.37
N THR A 211 4.21 0.39 -17.38
CA THR A 211 2.86 0.96 -17.42
C THR A 211 2.89 2.44 -17.83
N SER A 212 2.69 3.35 -16.88
CA SER A 212 2.62 4.79 -17.13
C SER A 212 3.16 5.59 -15.95
N GLY A 213 3.54 6.86 -16.19
CA GLY A 213 3.96 7.78 -15.14
C GLY A 213 2.90 7.99 -14.07
N ALA A 214 1.61 7.89 -14.40
CA ALA A 214 0.52 7.98 -13.44
C ALA A 214 0.55 6.84 -12.41
N ILE A 215 0.82 5.61 -12.84
CA ILE A 215 0.96 4.45 -11.95
C ILE A 215 2.21 4.60 -11.06
N ALA A 216 3.30 5.13 -11.62
CA ALA A 216 4.49 5.43 -10.83
C ALA A 216 4.19 6.48 -9.73
N LEU A 217 3.49 7.57 -10.05
CA LEU A 217 3.07 8.59 -9.07
C LEU A 217 2.16 8.00 -7.99
N TYR A 218 1.25 7.12 -8.36
CA TYR A 218 0.42 6.39 -7.40
C TYR A 218 1.29 5.59 -6.41
N PHE A 219 2.27 4.81 -6.89
CA PHE A 219 3.16 4.06 -6.01
C PHE A 219 4.00 4.96 -5.11
N ILE A 220 4.60 6.03 -5.67
CA ILE A 220 5.39 6.99 -4.90
C ILE A 220 4.53 7.58 -3.76
N THR A 221 3.35 8.09 -4.09
CA THR A 221 2.44 8.72 -3.11
C THR A 221 1.99 7.72 -2.05
N THR A 222 1.62 6.51 -2.47
CA THR A 222 1.21 5.42 -1.58
C THR A 222 2.32 5.03 -0.61
N ASN A 223 3.54 4.89 -1.11
CA ASN A 223 4.69 4.48 -0.30
C ASN A 223 5.13 5.57 0.67
N LEU A 224 5.14 6.83 0.25
CA LEU A 224 5.46 7.96 1.12
C LEU A 224 4.41 8.12 2.23
N ALA A 225 3.12 8.04 1.90
CA ALA A 225 2.05 8.07 2.89
C ALA A 225 2.16 6.90 3.89
N GLY A 226 2.47 5.70 3.40
CA GLY A 226 2.73 4.52 4.25
C GLY A 226 3.94 4.69 5.15
N SER A 227 5.02 5.31 4.65
CA SER A 227 6.21 5.61 5.44
C SER A 227 5.93 6.62 6.55
N LEU A 228 5.17 7.68 6.26
CA LEU A 228 4.75 8.67 7.26
C LEU A 228 3.85 8.04 8.33
N GLN A 229 2.92 7.19 7.92
CA GLN A 229 2.06 6.46 8.84
C GLN A 229 2.86 5.54 9.76
N GLU A 230 3.82 4.78 9.21
CA GLU A 230 4.69 3.91 10.00
C GLU A 230 5.53 4.72 11.00
N TRP A 231 6.07 5.86 10.57
CA TRP A 231 6.80 6.77 11.45
C TRP A 231 5.93 7.27 12.61
N HIS A 232 4.68 7.69 12.32
CA HIS A 232 3.73 8.14 13.32
C HIS A 232 3.41 7.04 14.34
N VAL A 233 3.08 5.83 13.87
CA VAL A 233 2.78 4.69 14.75
C VAL A 233 3.97 4.33 15.63
N ARG A 234 5.21 4.44 15.11
CA ARG A 234 6.43 4.23 15.90
C ARG A 234 6.59 5.25 17.02
N SER A 235 6.38 6.52 16.71
CA SER A 235 6.54 7.59 17.69
C SER A 235 5.53 7.49 18.83
N THR A 236 4.30 7.05 18.54
CA THR A 236 3.23 6.89 19.53
C THR A 236 3.50 5.71 20.47
N ILE A 237 3.80 4.54 19.91
CA ILE A 237 4.04 3.33 20.74
C ILE A 237 5.31 3.46 21.59
N ASN A 238 6.37 4.10 21.08
CA ASN A 238 7.57 4.30 21.88
C ASN A 238 7.34 5.24 23.08
N LYS A 239 6.39 6.17 23.01
CA LYS A 239 5.96 6.98 24.15
C LYS A 239 5.18 6.17 25.18
N GLU A 240 4.23 5.33 24.73
CA GLU A 240 3.44 4.46 25.62
C GLU A 240 4.28 3.43 26.38
N ILE A 241 5.47 3.04 25.87
CA ILE A 241 6.37 2.09 26.53
C ILE A 241 7.31 2.81 27.51
N SER A 242 7.53 4.13 27.33
CA SER A 242 8.43 4.93 28.16
C SER A 242 7.73 5.60 29.35
N GLU A 243 6.41 5.55 29.43
CA GLU A 243 5.55 5.95 30.53
C GLU A 243 5.11 4.74 31.37
#